data_cc82c22f8347f2ca4922adb94b3983b2
#
_entry.id   cc82c22f8347f2ca4922adb94b3983b2
#
_cell.length_a   1.000
_cell.length_b   1.000
_cell.length_c   1.000
_cell.angle_alpha   90.00
_cell.angle_beta   90.00
_cell.angle_gamma   90.00
#
_symmetry.space_group_name_H-M   'P 1'
#
loop_
_entity.id
_entity.type
_entity.pdbx_description
1 polymer ?
#
loop_
_entity_poly.entity_id
_entity_poly.type
_entity_poly.pdbx_seq_one_letter_code
_entity_poly.pdbx_strand_id
1 'polypeptide(L)'
;MPKQSEGGGGDALDGVFHALSDPTRRRVVELLGRGPATTSELARPFDMALPSFTQHLGVLERSGLVTSEKKGRVRTYRLAPEPLAHVDTWLAGQRATWSRRLDQLDSFLHDLKEQQT
;
A
#
# COMPACT_ATOMS: atom_id res chain seq x y z
N MET A 1 -7.20 -14.77 -22.22
CA MET A 1 -7.08 -14.19 -21.86
C MET A 1 -6.88 -13.38 -21.41
N PRO A 2 -6.75 -12.95 -21.22
CA PRO A 2 -6.57 -12.18 -20.74
C PRO A 2 -6.60 -11.37 -20.27
N LYS A 3 -6.58 -10.80 -19.91
CA LYS A 3 -6.60 -9.96 -19.48
C LYS A 3 -6.03 -9.27 -19.23
N GLN A 4 -5.67 -8.73 -19.36
CA GLN A 4 -5.09 -8.11 -19.19
C GLN A 4 -4.77 -7.35 -18.88
N SER A 5 -5.05 -7.18 -18.70
CA SER A 5 -4.38 -6.28 -18.06
C SER A 5 -3.90 -5.08 -18.77
N GLU A 6 -4.58 -4.63 -19.51
CA GLU A 6 -4.17 -3.46 -20.10
C GLU A 6 -4.08 -2.33 -19.14
N GLY A 7 -4.64 -2.41 -18.08
CA GLY A 7 -4.38 -1.38 -17.15
C GLY A 7 -3.24 -1.78 -16.27
N GLY A 8 -2.03 -1.82 -16.76
CA GLY A 8 -0.92 -2.16 -15.92
C GLY A 8 -0.94 -1.44 -14.59
N GLY A 9 -1.39 -0.17 -14.59
CA GLY A 9 -1.53 0.59 -13.36
C GLY A 9 -2.57 -0.01 -12.42
N GLY A 10 -3.67 -0.51 -12.98
CA GLY A 10 -4.71 -1.15 -12.19
C GLY A 10 -4.22 -2.42 -11.53
N ASP A 11 -3.51 -3.26 -12.28
CA ASP A 11 -2.95 -4.48 -11.73
C ASP A 11 -1.94 -4.19 -10.63
N ALA A 12 -1.10 -3.19 -10.84
CA ALA A 12 -0.11 -2.81 -9.85
C ALA A 12 -0.79 -2.34 -8.57
N LEU A 13 -1.84 -1.53 -8.70
CA LEU A 13 -2.58 -1.06 -7.54
C LEU A 13 -3.25 -2.21 -6.80
N ASP A 14 -3.86 -3.13 -7.53
CA ASP A 14 -4.51 -4.28 -6.90
C ASP A 14 -3.50 -5.09 -6.09
N GLY A 15 -2.32 -5.32 -6.64
CA GLY A 15 -1.27 -6.04 -5.94
C GLY A 15 -0.84 -5.34 -4.67
N VAL A 16 -0.69 -4.02 -4.73
CA VAL A 16 -0.30 -3.25 -3.57
C VAL A 16 -1.38 -3.33 -2.49
N PHE A 17 -2.64 -3.10 -2.86
CA PHE A 17 -3.72 -3.15 -1.88
C PHE A 17 -3.86 -4.54 -1.29
N HIS A 18 -3.72 -5.58 -2.11
CA HIS A 18 -3.75 -6.95 -1.60
C HIS A 18 -2.64 -7.16 -0.57
N ALA A 19 -1.43 -6.75 -0.90
CA ALA A 19 -0.30 -6.91 0.01
C ALA A 19 -0.54 -6.16 1.32
N LEU A 20 -1.12 -4.97 1.24
CA LEU A 20 -1.36 -4.15 2.41
C LEU A 20 -2.63 -4.52 3.16
N SER A 21 -3.39 -5.50 2.70
CA SER A 21 -4.62 -5.89 3.38
C SER A 21 -4.36 -6.69 4.66
N ASP A 22 -3.13 -7.11 4.89
CA ASP A 22 -2.76 -7.89 6.06
C ASP A 22 -1.98 -7.03 7.07
N PRO A 23 -2.32 -7.09 8.37
CA PRO A 23 -1.65 -6.23 9.34
C PRO A 23 -0.16 -6.54 9.52
N THR A 24 0.24 -7.81 9.41
CA THR A 24 1.67 -8.14 9.49
C THR A 24 2.43 -7.49 8.35
N ARG A 25 1.89 -7.55 7.15
CA ARG A 25 2.57 -6.96 6.00
C ARG A 25 2.62 -5.44 6.10
N ARG A 26 1.54 -4.81 6.59
CA ARG A 26 1.56 -3.36 6.80
C ARG A 26 2.65 -2.97 7.80
N ARG A 27 2.80 -3.76 8.87
CA ARG A 27 3.82 -3.48 9.87
C ARG A 27 5.22 -3.59 9.28
N VAL A 28 5.45 -4.58 8.42
CA VAL A 28 6.74 -4.72 7.76
C VAL A 28 7.05 -3.48 6.91
N VAL A 29 6.05 -3.00 6.16
CA VAL A 29 6.24 -1.79 5.36
C VAL A 29 6.60 -0.61 6.25
N GLU A 30 5.93 -0.48 7.39
CA GLU A 30 6.25 0.59 8.34
C GLU A 30 7.69 0.49 8.84
N LEU A 31 8.11 -0.72 9.18
CA LEU A 31 9.48 -0.94 9.66
C LEU A 31 10.51 -0.59 8.56
N LEU A 32 10.23 -1.00 7.34
CA LEU A 32 11.14 -0.71 6.23
C LEU A 32 11.14 0.77 5.86
N GLY A 33 10.12 1.50 6.28
CA GLY A 33 10.13 2.95 6.12
C GLY A 33 11.24 3.64 6.89
N ARG A 34 11.80 2.95 7.88
CA ARG A 34 12.92 3.47 8.67
C ARG A 34 14.28 3.15 8.06
N GLY A 35 14.30 2.25 7.08
CA GLY A 35 15.51 1.85 6.41
C GLY A 35 15.51 0.37 6.12
N PRO A 36 16.50 -0.11 5.35
CA PRO A 36 16.60 -1.53 5.04
C PRO A 36 16.75 -2.38 6.29
N ALA A 37 16.27 -3.60 6.22
CA ALA A 37 16.35 -4.52 7.36
C ALA A 37 16.44 -5.95 6.86
N THR A 38 17.09 -6.79 7.66
CA THR A 38 17.23 -8.20 7.33
C THR A 38 15.97 -8.98 7.70
N THR A 39 15.87 -10.20 7.18
CA THR A 39 14.75 -11.08 7.54
C THR A 39 14.63 -11.23 9.05
N SER A 40 15.76 -11.47 9.72
CA SER A 40 15.75 -11.66 11.17
C SER A 40 15.27 -10.41 11.90
N GLU A 41 15.76 -9.25 11.46
CA GLU A 41 15.34 -8.00 12.09
C GLU A 41 13.86 -7.75 11.91
N LEU A 42 13.35 -8.02 10.71
CA LEU A 42 11.94 -7.82 10.42
C LEU A 42 11.05 -8.79 11.19
N ALA A 43 11.51 -10.02 11.39
CA ALA A 43 10.72 -11.04 12.06
C ALA A 43 10.66 -10.84 13.58
N ARG A 44 11.60 -10.11 14.13
CA ARG A 44 11.77 -10.03 15.59
C ARG A 44 10.52 -9.56 16.33
N PRO A 45 9.78 -8.54 15.86
CA PRO A 45 8.61 -8.09 16.61
C PRO A 45 7.39 -9.01 16.52
N PHE A 46 7.44 -10.04 15.70
CA PHE A 46 6.27 -10.87 15.43
C PHE A 46 6.38 -12.22 16.13
N ASP A 47 5.25 -12.66 16.66
CA ASP A 47 5.16 -13.98 17.29
C ASP A 47 4.55 -14.94 16.30
N MET A 48 5.34 -15.34 15.31
CA MET A 48 4.89 -16.32 14.32
C MET A 48 6.07 -17.12 13.81
N ALA A 49 5.77 -18.30 13.27
CA ALA A 49 6.80 -19.17 12.72
C ALA A 49 7.47 -18.49 11.52
N LEU A 50 8.76 -18.71 11.38
CA LEU A 50 9.52 -18.09 10.31
C LEU A 50 8.97 -18.43 8.92
N PRO A 51 8.57 -19.68 8.61
CA PRO A 51 8.00 -19.95 7.30
C PRO A 51 6.75 -19.11 7.00
N SER A 52 5.90 -18.87 8.00
CA SER A 52 4.73 -18.02 7.80
C SER A 52 5.16 -16.59 7.54
N PHE A 53 6.14 -16.11 8.31
CA PHE A 53 6.61 -14.75 8.13
C PHE A 53 7.23 -14.54 6.76
N THR A 54 8.02 -15.51 6.28
CA THR A 54 8.65 -15.37 4.96
C THR A 54 7.63 -15.41 3.84
N GLN A 55 6.48 -16.07 4.04
CA GLN A 55 5.40 -15.98 3.06
C GLN A 55 4.88 -14.57 2.92
N HIS A 56 4.74 -13.86 4.04
CA HIS A 56 4.35 -12.45 3.99
C HIS A 56 5.36 -11.60 3.24
N LEU A 57 6.64 -11.84 3.47
CA LEU A 57 7.69 -11.13 2.74
C LEU A 57 7.61 -11.41 1.25
N GLY A 58 7.29 -12.67 0.89
CA GLY A 58 7.11 -13.03 -0.51
C GLY A 58 5.97 -12.30 -1.18
N VAL A 59 4.85 -12.14 -0.47
CA VAL A 59 3.72 -11.38 -1.00
C VAL A 59 4.12 -9.94 -1.26
N LEU A 60 4.82 -9.33 -0.31
CA LEU A 60 5.28 -7.95 -0.46
C LEU A 60 6.24 -7.82 -1.64
N GLU A 61 7.12 -8.80 -1.82
CA GLU A 61 8.06 -8.75 -2.92
C GLU A 61 7.35 -8.90 -4.27
N ARG A 62 6.42 -9.82 -4.37
CA ARG A 62 5.67 -10.04 -5.61
C ARG A 62 4.81 -8.85 -5.98
N SER A 63 4.35 -8.09 -4.98
CA SER A 63 3.56 -6.89 -5.25
C SER A 63 4.43 -5.73 -5.71
N GLY A 64 5.74 -5.85 -5.60
CA GLY A 64 6.65 -4.76 -5.94
C GLY A 64 6.89 -3.76 -4.83
N LEU A 65 6.22 -3.92 -3.68
CA LEU A 65 6.39 -2.98 -2.57
C LEU A 65 7.78 -3.06 -1.95
N VAL A 66 8.39 -4.22 -1.98
CA VAL A 66 9.72 -4.38 -1.42
C VAL A 66 10.60 -5.12 -2.42
N THR A 67 11.90 -4.87 -2.33
CA THR A 67 12.91 -5.64 -3.03
C THR A 67 13.85 -6.22 -2.00
N SER A 68 14.59 -7.25 -2.38
CA SER A 68 15.54 -7.85 -1.46
C SER A 68 16.81 -8.25 -2.20
N GLU A 69 17.87 -8.35 -1.43
CA GLU A 69 19.16 -8.75 -1.95
C GLU A 69 19.81 -9.69 -0.96
N LYS A 70 20.31 -10.81 -1.45
CA LYS A 70 20.94 -11.80 -0.58
C LYS A 70 22.44 -11.71 -0.71
N LYS A 71 23.13 -11.63 0.43
CA LYS A 71 24.59 -11.68 0.49
C LYS A 71 24.95 -12.74 1.51
N GLY A 72 25.57 -13.83 1.03
CA GLY A 72 25.85 -14.96 1.89
C GLY A 72 24.54 -15.58 2.37
N ARG A 73 24.36 -15.64 3.67
CA ARG A 73 23.15 -16.20 4.26
C ARG A 73 22.15 -15.14 4.69
N VAL A 74 22.48 -13.87 4.43
CA VAL A 74 21.67 -12.76 4.91
C VAL A 74 20.92 -12.13 3.75
N ARG A 75 19.60 -12.02 3.90
CA ARG A 75 18.76 -11.32 2.93
C ARG A 75 18.29 -10.03 3.54
N THR A 76 18.54 -8.93 2.82
CA THR A 76 18.14 -7.59 3.27
C THR A 76 17.02 -7.07 2.38
N TYR A 77 15.99 -6.54 3.01
CA TYR A 77 14.82 -6.01 2.33
C TYR A 77 14.81 -4.50 2.40
N ARG A 78 14.22 -3.88 1.38
CA ARG A 78 14.04 -2.43 1.37
C ARG A 78 12.77 -2.07 0.61
N LEU A 79 12.21 -0.91 0.93
CA LEU A 79 11.02 -0.43 0.23
C LEU A 79 11.38 -0.02 -1.19
N ALA A 80 10.48 -0.32 -2.12
CA ALA A 80 10.53 0.20 -3.47
C ALA A 80 9.58 1.39 -3.54
N PRO A 81 10.05 2.58 -3.95
CA PRO A 81 9.23 3.77 -3.88
C PRO A 81 8.11 3.85 -4.91
N GLU A 82 8.28 3.21 -6.06
CA GLU A 82 7.35 3.40 -7.17
C GLU A 82 5.91 2.95 -6.88
N PRO A 83 5.69 1.73 -6.33
CA PRO A 83 4.31 1.33 -6.08
C PRO A 83 3.58 2.23 -5.11
N LEU A 84 4.28 2.75 -4.10
CA LEU A 84 3.66 3.67 -3.15
C LEU A 84 3.35 5.01 -3.81
N ALA A 85 4.19 5.44 -4.76
CA ALA A 85 3.91 6.65 -5.51
C ALA A 85 2.64 6.49 -6.34
N HIS A 86 2.42 5.31 -6.94
CA HIS A 86 1.20 5.05 -7.67
C HIS A 86 -0.03 5.11 -6.77
N VAL A 87 0.08 4.55 -5.57
CA VAL A 87 -1.02 4.61 -4.60
C VAL A 87 -1.30 6.06 -4.23
N ASP A 88 -0.26 6.83 -3.98
CA ASP A 88 -0.42 8.23 -3.61
C ASP A 88 -1.12 9.02 -4.72
N THR A 89 -0.74 8.80 -5.98
CA THR A 89 -1.39 9.44 -7.10
C THR A 89 -2.86 9.07 -7.18
N TRP A 90 -3.17 7.79 -7.02
CA TRP A 90 -4.56 7.33 -7.06
C TRP A 90 -5.37 7.98 -5.94
N LEU A 91 -4.83 7.99 -4.72
CA LEU A 91 -5.52 8.59 -3.57
C LEU A 91 -5.72 10.08 -3.76
N ALA A 92 -4.72 10.77 -4.32
CA ALA A 92 -4.86 12.21 -4.58
C ALA A 92 -6.02 12.48 -5.52
N GLY A 93 -6.16 11.65 -6.57
CA GLY A 93 -7.28 11.78 -7.49
C GLY A 93 -8.61 11.54 -6.80
N GLN A 94 -8.68 10.55 -5.92
CA GLN A 94 -9.91 10.27 -5.20
C GLN A 94 -10.24 11.40 -4.23
N ARG A 95 -9.24 11.91 -3.53
CA ARG A 95 -9.47 13.03 -2.60
C ARG A 95 -10.01 14.26 -3.33
N ALA A 96 -9.49 14.54 -4.51
CA ALA A 96 -9.98 15.67 -5.30
C ALA A 96 -11.46 15.49 -5.64
N THR A 97 -11.84 14.27 -6.06
CA THR A 97 -13.24 13.97 -6.36
C THR A 97 -14.11 14.10 -5.13
N TRP A 98 -13.67 13.54 -4.00
CA TRP A 98 -14.45 13.60 -2.77
C TRP A 98 -14.61 15.03 -2.28
N SER A 99 -13.56 15.84 -2.37
CA SER A 99 -13.64 17.25 -1.96
C SER A 99 -14.65 18.01 -2.77
N ARG A 100 -14.67 17.80 -4.10
CA ARG A 100 -15.65 18.47 -4.95
C ARG A 100 -17.08 18.07 -4.56
N ARG A 101 -17.28 16.78 -4.27
CA ARG A 101 -18.61 16.30 -3.88
C ARG A 101 -19.03 16.88 -2.54
N LEU A 102 -18.09 16.98 -1.60
CA LEU A 102 -18.39 17.56 -0.30
C LEU A 102 -18.71 19.05 -0.42
N ASP A 103 -17.95 19.76 -1.28
CA ASP A 103 -18.23 21.18 -1.52
C ASP A 103 -19.61 21.37 -2.12
N GLN A 104 -20.00 20.51 -3.06
CA GLN A 104 -21.32 20.57 -3.66
C GLN A 104 -22.42 20.33 -2.63
N LEU A 105 -22.19 19.37 -1.73
CA LEU A 105 -23.15 19.10 -0.68
C LEU A 105 -23.29 20.28 0.27
N ASP A 106 -22.18 20.88 0.65
CA ASP A 106 -22.18 22.05 1.51
C ASP A 106 -22.98 23.18 0.89
N SER A 107 -22.76 23.44 -0.41
CA SER A 107 -23.51 24.48 -1.12
C SER A 107 -24.99 24.18 -1.13
N PHE A 108 -25.35 22.93 -1.39
CA PHE A 108 -26.75 22.52 -1.43
C PHE A 108 -27.42 22.72 -0.06
N LEU A 109 -26.71 22.30 1.00
CA LEU A 109 -27.24 22.45 2.35
C LEU A 109 -27.39 23.94 2.74
N HIS A 110 -26.42 24.74 2.31
CA HIS A 110 -26.49 26.18 2.57
C HIS A 110 -27.70 26.80 1.88
N ASP A 111 -27.95 26.45 0.61
CA ASP A 111 -29.08 26.95 -0.13
C ASP A 111 -30.41 26.55 0.53
N LEU A 112 -30.48 25.29 0.98
CA LEU A 112 -31.70 24.84 1.69
C LEU A 112 -31.93 25.63 2.96
N LYS A 113 -30.87 25.92 3.70
CA LYS A 113 -30.98 26.67 4.92
C LYS A 113 -31.51 28.08 4.67
N GLU A 114 -31.00 28.72 3.62
CA GLU A 114 -31.45 30.07 3.27
C GLU A 114 -32.89 30.09 2.84
N GLN A 115 -33.35 29.05 2.15
CA GLN A 115 -34.73 28.97 1.73
C GLN A 115 -35.70 28.85 2.91
N GLN A 116 -35.24 28.34 4.04
CA GLN A 116 -36.07 28.15 5.20
C GLN A 116 -36.22 29.42 6.03
N THR A 117 -35.43 30.42 5.76
CA THR A 117 -35.56 31.69 6.44
C THR A 117 -36.39 32.65 5.59
#